data_880c311b55ae1ca86d3a0bb932af1d08
#
_entry.id   880c311b55ae1ca86d3a0bb932af1d08
#
_cell.length_a   1.000
_cell.length_b   1.000
_cell.length_c   1.000
_cell.angle_alpha   90.00
_cell.angle_beta   90.00
_cell.angle_gamma   90.00
#
_symmetry.space_group_name_H-M   'P 1'
#
loop_
_entity.id
_entity.type
_entity.pdbx_description
1 polymer ?
#
loop_
_entity_poly.entity_id
_entity_poly.type
_entity_poly.pdbx_seq_one_letter_code
_entity_poly.pdbx_strand_id
1 'polypeptide(L)'
;VSPQLYLQLVRDGNKPPGESSFYSTFTGPAVFTEAKKYQKIEFKDIENGKIDIPKDSANGYVAMVQHYFATAWLLADGVQREPFTRKVDTNLYSVGMLTSLGTIEPGTTKTIDARLFAGPQVETMMEKLYPGLELVKDYGWLTILSKPLYWLLDQLHKLLNNWGWSIVALVLLLKIAFYWLNAKAYASMAKMKAINPKIMEMR
;
A
#
# COMPACT_ATOMS: atom_id res chain seq x y z
N VAL A 1 32.29 -21.52 -9.04
CA VAL A 1 31.89 -20.43 -8.13
C VAL A 1 30.36 -20.40 -8.04
N SER A 2 29.82 -20.25 -6.86
CA SER A 2 28.36 -20.16 -6.62
C SER A 2 27.98 -18.75 -6.12
N PRO A 3 27.88 -17.77 -7.02
CA PRO A 3 27.56 -16.41 -6.65
C PRO A 3 26.09 -16.26 -6.29
N GLN A 4 25.80 -15.19 -5.54
CA GLN A 4 24.44 -14.79 -5.20
C GLN A 4 24.18 -13.35 -5.70
N LEU A 5 23.00 -13.13 -6.23
CA LEU A 5 22.51 -11.80 -6.53
C LEU A 5 21.92 -11.22 -5.25
N TYR A 6 22.36 -10.02 -4.87
CA TYR A 6 21.92 -9.28 -3.69
C TYR A 6 21.23 -8.00 -4.11
N LEU A 7 19.94 -7.90 -3.88
CA LEU A 7 19.12 -6.74 -4.19
C LEU A 7 18.57 -6.16 -2.88
N GLN A 8 18.78 -4.86 -2.64
CA GLN A 8 18.25 -4.22 -1.45
C GLN A 8 17.76 -2.80 -1.71
N LEU A 9 16.86 -2.35 -0.85
CA LEU A 9 16.39 -0.99 -0.71
C LEU A 9 16.69 -0.53 0.71
N VAL A 10 17.19 0.67 0.86
CA VAL A 10 17.59 1.22 2.16
C VAL A 10 16.88 2.54 2.39
N ARG A 11 16.43 2.76 3.64
CA ARG A 11 15.77 3.99 4.05
C ARG A 11 15.95 4.25 5.53
N ASP A 12 15.88 5.53 5.93
CA ASP A 12 15.72 5.93 7.31
C ASP A 12 14.30 5.65 7.85
N GLY A 13 14.17 5.52 9.14
CA GLY A 13 12.88 5.31 9.83
C GLY A 13 12.11 6.61 10.12
N ASN A 14 12.53 7.75 9.55
CA ASN A 14 11.86 9.02 9.80
C ASN A 14 10.52 9.09 9.06
N LYS A 15 9.55 9.72 9.69
CA LYS A 15 8.27 10.01 9.05
C LYS A 15 8.45 11.09 7.97
N PRO A 16 7.74 10.99 6.84
CA PRO A 16 7.75 12.05 5.83
C PRO A 16 7.29 13.39 6.42
N PRO A 17 7.88 14.51 5.96
CA PRO A 17 7.42 15.84 6.38
C PRO A 17 5.95 16.05 6.05
N GLY A 18 5.16 16.59 6.99
CA GLY A 18 3.74 16.89 6.79
C GLY A 18 2.78 15.74 7.12
N GLU A 19 3.26 14.61 7.60
CA GLU A 19 2.40 13.53 8.07
C GLU A 19 1.73 13.92 9.41
N SER A 20 0.39 13.93 9.41
CA SER A 20 -0.42 14.20 10.60
C SER A 20 -0.75 12.91 11.33
N SER A 21 -0.94 12.99 12.64
CA SER A 21 -1.40 11.84 13.46
C SER A 21 -2.76 11.29 13.01
N PHE A 22 -3.57 12.09 12.30
CA PHE A 22 -4.87 11.68 11.77
C PHE A 22 -4.79 11.00 10.39
N TYR A 23 -3.70 11.21 9.65
CA TYR A 23 -3.49 10.69 8.29
C TYR A 23 -2.11 10.04 8.20
N SER A 24 -1.93 8.97 8.95
CA SER A 24 -0.73 8.16 8.87
C SER A 24 -0.92 7.07 7.82
N THR A 25 -0.24 7.21 6.69
CA THR A 25 -0.09 6.12 5.74
C THR A 25 1.13 5.28 6.09
N PHE A 26 1.08 4.00 5.77
CA PHE A 26 2.22 3.13 6.00
C PHE A 26 3.46 3.65 5.25
N THR A 27 4.56 3.80 5.97
CA THR A 27 5.87 4.10 5.43
C THR A 27 6.86 3.10 6.00
N GLY A 28 7.47 2.30 5.13
CA GLY A 28 8.40 1.26 5.56
C GLY A 28 8.57 0.12 4.55
N PRO A 29 9.31 -0.89 4.96
CA PRO A 29 9.53 -2.10 4.17
C PRO A 29 8.26 -2.91 4.00
N ALA A 30 8.09 -3.50 2.83
CA ALA A 30 7.04 -4.46 2.55
C ALA A 30 7.59 -5.64 1.76
N VAL A 31 7.04 -6.81 2.00
CA VAL A 31 7.37 -8.04 1.29
C VAL A 31 6.08 -8.67 0.78
N PHE A 32 6.08 -9.10 -0.45
CA PHE A 32 5.01 -9.90 -1.02
C PHE A 32 5.55 -11.27 -1.41
N THR A 33 4.83 -12.30 -1.01
CA THR A 33 5.03 -13.68 -1.48
C THR A 33 3.67 -14.31 -1.69
N GLU A 34 3.57 -15.29 -2.56
CA GLU A 34 2.28 -15.96 -2.79
C GLU A 34 1.76 -16.68 -1.53
N ALA A 35 2.67 -17.21 -0.72
CA ALA A 35 2.34 -17.93 0.51
C ALA A 35 1.75 -17.03 1.60
N LYS A 36 2.31 -15.85 1.80
CA LYS A 36 1.91 -14.93 2.89
C LYS A 36 1.28 -13.64 2.40
N LYS A 37 1.11 -13.48 1.08
CA LYS A 37 0.57 -12.28 0.46
C LYS A 37 1.36 -11.01 0.84
N TYR A 38 0.74 -9.88 0.85
CA TYR A 38 1.38 -8.60 1.16
C TYR A 38 1.54 -8.43 2.67
N GLN A 39 2.78 -8.27 3.10
CA GLN A 39 3.16 -8.06 4.50
C GLN A 39 3.86 -6.71 4.66
N LYS A 40 3.32 -5.86 5.50
CA LYS A 40 3.95 -4.64 5.98
C LYS A 40 4.88 -4.99 7.13
N ILE A 41 6.05 -4.40 7.14
CA ILE A 41 7.03 -4.62 8.20
C ILE A 41 7.32 -3.27 8.86
N GLU A 42 6.97 -3.14 10.12
CA GLU A 42 7.27 -1.93 10.86
C GLU A 42 8.76 -1.89 11.24
N PHE A 43 9.34 -0.70 11.29
CA PHE A 43 10.74 -0.54 11.69
C PHE A 43 11.01 -1.10 13.10
N LYS A 44 10.02 -0.97 14.00
CA LYS A 44 10.09 -1.55 15.36
C LYS A 44 10.16 -3.07 15.36
N ASP A 45 9.50 -3.73 14.41
CA ASP A 45 9.55 -5.20 14.30
C ASP A 45 10.92 -5.67 13.83
N ILE A 46 11.56 -4.88 12.95
CA ILE A 46 12.95 -5.13 12.53
C ILE A 46 13.90 -5.01 13.74
N GLU A 47 13.73 -4.00 14.57
CA GLU A 47 14.54 -3.80 15.77
C GLU A 47 14.37 -4.91 16.79
N ASN A 48 13.15 -5.41 16.95
CA ASN A 48 12.81 -6.45 17.92
C ASN A 48 13.06 -7.88 17.39
N GLY A 49 13.47 -8.04 16.12
CA GLY A 49 13.65 -9.33 15.47
C GLY A 49 12.34 -10.12 15.32
N LYS A 50 11.19 -9.46 15.40
CA LYS A 50 9.84 -10.07 15.28
C LYS A 50 9.36 -10.06 13.82
N ILE A 51 10.13 -10.63 12.94
CA ILE A 51 9.84 -10.64 11.50
C ILE A 51 9.50 -12.05 11.08
N ASP A 52 8.29 -12.23 10.58
CA ASP A 52 7.81 -13.50 10.05
C ASP A 52 7.62 -13.40 8.53
N ILE A 53 8.74 -13.39 7.81
CA ILE A 53 8.76 -13.48 6.35
C ILE A 53 9.20 -14.89 5.92
N PRO A 54 8.70 -15.42 4.79
CA PRO A 54 9.17 -16.69 4.26
C PRO A 54 10.66 -16.63 3.98
N LYS A 55 11.39 -17.68 4.38
CA LYS A 55 12.83 -17.77 4.10
C LYS A 55 13.12 -18.00 2.64
N ASP A 56 12.22 -18.70 1.95
CA ASP A 56 12.33 -19.02 0.52
C ASP A 56 11.02 -18.76 -0.20
N SER A 57 11.10 -18.20 -1.40
CA SER A 57 9.95 -18.03 -2.28
C SER A 57 10.40 -18.07 -3.75
N ALA A 58 9.60 -18.72 -4.59
CA ALA A 58 9.80 -18.70 -6.04
C ALA A 58 9.12 -17.53 -6.74
N ASN A 59 8.41 -16.66 -5.99
CA ASN A 59 7.68 -15.51 -6.50
C ASN A 59 7.71 -14.37 -5.49
N GLY A 60 7.13 -13.23 -5.85
CA GLY A 60 6.98 -12.08 -4.98
C GLY A 60 8.03 -11.00 -5.22
N TYR A 61 7.99 -10.00 -4.37
CA TYR A 61 8.84 -8.81 -4.44
C TYR A 61 9.17 -8.26 -3.05
N VAL A 62 10.18 -7.43 -2.99
CA VAL A 62 10.48 -6.58 -1.83
C VAL A 62 10.31 -5.13 -2.22
N ALA A 63 9.70 -4.34 -1.34
CA ALA A 63 9.41 -2.94 -1.60
C ALA A 63 9.74 -2.04 -0.40
N MET A 64 10.03 -0.79 -0.70
CA MET A 64 10.07 0.29 0.27
C MET A 64 8.94 1.26 -0.07
N VAL A 65 7.98 1.36 0.83
CA VAL A 65 6.74 2.11 0.64
C VAL A 65 6.85 3.47 1.31
N GLN A 66 6.32 4.48 0.66
CA GLN A 66 6.18 5.85 1.16
C GLN A 66 4.73 6.31 0.95
N HIS A 67 4.42 7.53 1.37
CA HIS A 67 3.06 8.06 1.29
C HIS A 67 2.43 7.99 -0.12
N TYR A 68 3.16 8.46 -1.16
CA TYR A 68 2.68 8.50 -2.54
C TYR A 68 3.49 7.65 -3.51
N PHE A 69 4.68 7.22 -3.09
CA PHE A 69 5.65 6.55 -3.94
C PHE A 69 6.02 5.18 -3.37
N ALA A 70 6.42 4.30 -4.24
CA ALA A 70 7.02 3.03 -3.86
C ALA A 70 8.23 2.72 -4.72
N THR A 71 9.18 2.02 -4.13
CA THR A 71 10.31 1.43 -4.84
C THR A 71 10.27 -0.07 -4.59
N ALA A 72 10.40 -0.89 -5.62
CA ALA A 72 10.34 -2.34 -5.48
C ALA A 72 11.33 -3.04 -6.41
N TRP A 73 11.98 -4.07 -5.89
CA TRP A 73 12.73 -5.02 -6.70
C TRP A 73 11.83 -6.18 -7.11
N LEU A 74 11.77 -6.42 -8.41
CA LEU A 74 10.96 -7.45 -9.06
C LEU A 74 11.87 -8.42 -9.78
N LEU A 75 11.70 -9.71 -9.52
CA LEU A 75 12.31 -10.80 -10.27
C LEU A 75 11.23 -11.62 -10.97
N ALA A 76 11.56 -12.29 -12.04
CA ALA A 76 10.65 -13.20 -12.70
C ALA A 76 10.19 -14.32 -11.78
N ASP A 77 8.97 -14.81 -11.98
CA ASP A 77 8.47 -15.97 -11.25
C ASP A 77 9.28 -17.22 -11.57
N GLY A 78 9.39 -18.12 -10.61
CA GLY A 78 10.25 -19.29 -10.68
C GLY A 78 11.70 -19.07 -10.24
N VAL A 79 12.15 -17.84 -10.11
CA VAL A 79 13.47 -17.53 -9.56
C VAL A 79 13.39 -17.58 -8.04
N GLN A 80 14.09 -18.55 -7.43
CA GLN A 80 14.16 -18.69 -5.98
C GLN A 80 14.84 -17.47 -5.36
N ARG A 81 14.19 -16.93 -4.34
CA ARG A 81 14.63 -15.74 -3.60
C ARG A 81 14.40 -15.90 -2.11
N GLU A 82 15.31 -15.37 -1.34
CA GLU A 82 15.24 -15.29 0.11
C GLU A 82 15.05 -13.81 0.49
N PRO A 83 13.83 -13.37 0.81
CA PRO A 83 13.61 -12.02 1.27
C PRO A 83 14.15 -11.83 2.69
N PHE A 84 14.72 -10.68 2.95
CA PHE A 84 15.25 -10.31 4.25
C PHE A 84 14.95 -8.86 4.60
N THR A 85 14.96 -8.56 5.89
CA THR A 85 14.99 -7.20 6.40
C THR A 85 16.02 -7.10 7.51
N ARG A 86 16.66 -5.94 7.63
CA ARG A 86 17.62 -5.72 8.72
C ARG A 86 17.80 -4.23 9.03
N LYS A 87 18.21 -3.95 10.24
CA LYS A 87 18.75 -2.65 10.63
C LYS A 87 20.21 -2.58 10.16
N VAL A 88 20.49 -1.57 9.35
CA VAL A 88 21.85 -1.38 8.77
C VAL A 88 22.68 -0.48 9.64
N ASP A 89 22.06 0.57 10.21
CA ASP A 89 22.69 1.56 11.06
C ASP A 89 21.66 2.20 12.02
N THR A 90 22.09 3.16 12.81
CA THR A 90 21.19 3.95 13.66
C THR A 90 20.11 4.58 12.78
N ASN A 91 18.85 4.20 13.04
CA ASN A 91 17.69 4.67 12.27
C ASN A 91 17.79 4.42 10.75
N LEU A 92 18.50 3.38 10.31
CA LEU A 92 18.64 3.02 8.91
C LEU A 92 18.26 1.54 8.72
N TYR A 93 17.28 1.30 7.86
CA TYR A 93 16.66 -0.01 7.65
C TYR A 93 16.73 -0.43 6.21
N SER A 94 16.89 -1.71 5.97
CA SER A 94 16.88 -2.29 4.63
C SER A 94 15.87 -3.42 4.50
N VAL A 95 15.31 -3.54 3.31
CA VAL A 95 14.61 -4.71 2.82
C VAL A 95 15.28 -5.17 1.54
N GLY A 96 15.42 -6.44 1.37
CA GLY A 96 16.09 -6.98 0.19
C GLY A 96 15.76 -8.43 -0.04
N MET A 97 16.37 -8.99 -1.08
CA MET A 97 16.30 -10.40 -1.40
C MET A 97 17.63 -10.91 -1.92
N LEU A 98 17.94 -12.14 -1.56
CA LEU A 98 19.06 -12.92 -2.06
C LEU A 98 18.54 -13.94 -3.08
N THR A 99 19.29 -14.14 -4.16
CA THR A 99 18.98 -15.14 -5.17
C THR A 99 20.25 -15.89 -5.54
N SER A 100 20.23 -17.20 -5.33
CA SER A 100 21.35 -18.03 -5.74
C SER A 100 21.42 -18.16 -7.27
N LEU A 101 22.57 -17.89 -7.83
CA LEU A 101 22.81 -18.10 -9.26
C LEU A 101 23.20 -19.55 -9.58
N GLY A 102 23.35 -20.37 -8.55
CA GLY A 102 23.90 -21.73 -8.69
C GLY A 102 25.39 -21.74 -9.08
N THR A 103 25.89 -22.87 -9.44
CA THR A 103 27.28 -22.99 -9.89
C THR A 103 27.42 -22.43 -11.30
N ILE A 104 28.40 -21.57 -11.52
CA ILE A 104 28.80 -21.05 -12.84
C ILE A 104 30.14 -21.62 -13.17
N GLU A 105 30.19 -22.44 -14.24
CA GLU A 105 31.40 -23.06 -14.73
C GLU A 105 32.32 -22.03 -15.41
N PRO A 106 33.63 -22.23 -15.41
CA PRO A 106 34.57 -21.38 -16.11
C PRO A 106 34.21 -21.22 -17.59
N GLY A 107 34.18 -19.98 -18.08
CA GLY A 107 33.84 -19.66 -19.47
C GLY A 107 32.33 -19.64 -19.80
N THR A 108 31.45 -19.90 -18.82
CA THR A 108 30.00 -19.80 -19.02
C THR A 108 29.46 -18.50 -18.48
N THR A 109 28.30 -18.05 -19.02
CA THR A 109 27.59 -16.86 -18.57
C THR A 109 26.20 -17.26 -18.13
N LYS A 110 25.75 -16.71 -17.01
CA LYS A 110 24.37 -16.80 -16.53
C LYS A 110 23.78 -15.41 -16.39
N THR A 111 22.62 -15.19 -16.98
CA THR A 111 21.90 -13.91 -16.93
C THR A 111 20.65 -14.03 -16.08
N ILE A 112 20.41 -13.07 -15.23
CA ILE A 112 19.16 -12.90 -14.49
C ILE A 112 18.66 -11.49 -14.72
N ASP A 113 17.38 -11.37 -15.06
CA ASP A 113 16.70 -10.08 -15.23
C ASP A 113 16.11 -9.63 -13.89
N ALA A 114 16.61 -8.53 -13.37
CA ALA A 114 16.06 -7.85 -12.21
C ALA A 114 15.48 -6.50 -12.64
N ARG A 115 14.23 -6.23 -12.28
CA ARG A 115 13.55 -4.96 -12.59
C ARG A 115 13.39 -4.14 -11.32
N LEU A 116 13.75 -2.87 -11.39
CA LEU A 116 13.49 -1.90 -10.34
C LEU A 116 12.28 -1.05 -10.73
N PHE A 117 11.23 -1.12 -9.94
CA PHE A 117 10.15 -0.16 -9.98
C PHE A 117 10.48 1.00 -9.02
N ALA A 118 10.37 2.23 -9.47
CA ALA A 118 10.44 3.42 -8.63
C ALA A 118 9.46 4.46 -9.21
N GLY A 119 8.36 4.70 -8.51
CA GLY A 119 7.32 5.56 -9.05
C GLY A 119 6.12 5.76 -8.12
N PRO A 120 5.11 6.52 -8.59
CA PRO A 120 3.89 6.75 -7.84
C PRO A 120 3.05 5.47 -7.70
N GLN A 121 2.31 5.39 -6.60
CA GLN A 121 1.43 4.26 -6.31
C GLN A 121 0.14 4.31 -7.15
N VAL A 122 0.27 4.19 -8.46
CA VAL A 122 -0.86 4.10 -9.40
C VAL A 122 -1.24 2.63 -9.55
N GLU A 123 -2.38 2.24 -8.98
CA GLU A 123 -2.85 0.85 -8.85
C GLU A 123 -2.87 0.13 -10.21
N THR A 124 -3.51 0.72 -11.21
CA THR A 124 -3.63 0.15 -12.56
C THR A 124 -2.30 -0.02 -13.30
N MET A 125 -1.30 0.79 -12.97
CA MET A 125 0.05 0.67 -13.54
C MET A 125 0.82 -0.44 -12.82
N MET A 126 0.76 -0.49 -11.51
CA MET A 126 1.47 -1.47 -10.69
C MET A 126 0.97 -2.89 -10.94
N GLU A 127 -0.35 -3.08 -11.07
CA GLU A 127 -0.96 -4.37 -11.42
C GLU A 127 -0.45 -4.94 -12.75
N LYS A 128 -0.25 -4.08 -13.76
CA LYS A 128 0.30 -4.47 -15.06
C LYS A 128 1.79 -4.83 -15.02
N LEU A 129 2.54 -4.26 -14.08
CA LEU A 129 3.97 -4.49 -13.96
C LEU A 129 4.29 -5.81 -13.26
N TYR A 130 3.57 -6.12 -12.19
CA TYR A 130 3.70 -7.36 -11.45
C TYR A 130 2.41 -7.63 -10.65
N PRO A 131 1.79 -8.81 -10.79
CA PRO A 131 0.61 -9.18 -10.03
C PRO A 131 0.85 -9.11 -8.52
N GLY A 132 0.00 -8.38 -7.81
CA GLY A 132 0.15 -8.13 -6.38
C GLY A 132 0.95 -6.87 -6.02
N LEU A 133 1.59 -6.19 -6.98
CA LEU A 133 2.31 -4.94 -6.71
C LEU A 133 1.34 -3.79 -6.38
N GLU A 134 0.10 -3.85 -6.87
CA GLU A 134 -0.97 -2.91 -6.53
C GLU A 134 -1.33 -2.91 -5.03
N LEU A 135 -1.01 -4.01 -4.31
CA LEU A 135 -1.26 -4.12 -2.88
C LEU A 135 -0.36 -3.19 -2.04
N VAL A 136 0.70 -2.66 -2.63
CA VAL A 136 1.54 -1.61 -2.01
C VAL A 136 0.70 -0.38 -1.70
N LYS A 137 -0.30 -0.06 -2.55
CA LYS A 137 -1.28 0.98 -2.27
C LYS A 137 -2.29 0.47 -1.27
N ASP A 138 -2.04 0.81 -0.02
CA ASP A 138 -2.88 0.39 1.09
C ASP A 138 -3.91 1.44 1.46
N TYR A 139 -5.17 1.07 1.35
CA TYR A 139 -6.31 1.89 1.79
C TYR A 139 -6.67 1.65 3.27
N GLY A 140 -5.89 0.82 3.98
CA GLY A 140 -6.16 0.46 5.36
C GLY A 140 -7.50 -0.28 5.54
N TRP A 141 -8.10 -0.12 6.70
CA TRP A 141 -9.37 -0.75 7.05
C TRP A 141 -10.57 -0.24 6.20
N LEU A 142 -10.43 0.95 5.60
CA LEU A 142 -11.45 1.53 4.73
C LEU A 142 -11.41 0.99 3.29
N THR A 143 -10.60 0.01 2.98
CA THR A 143 -10.45 -0.57 1.63
C THR A 143 -11.79 -0.96 1.00
N ILE A 144 -12.70 -1.53 1.80
CA ILE A 144 -14.04 -1.95 1.34
C ILE A 144 -14.84 -0.77 0.79
N LEU A 145 -14.66 0.43 1.35
CA LEU A 145 -15.36 1.64 0.92
C LEU A 145 -14.56 2.41 -0.14
N SER A 146 -13.25 2.49 0.02
CA SER A 146 -12.38 3.29 -0.83
C SER A 146 -12.25 2.75 -2.25
N LYS A 147 -12.15 1.42 -2.42
CA LYS A 147 -12.03 0.80 -3.75
C LYS A 147 -13.26 1.03 -4.64
N PRO A 148 -14.52 0.80 -4.19
CA PRO A 148 -15.69 1.11 -5.00
C PRO A 148 -15.81 2.60 -5.34
N LEU A 149 -15.48 3.49 -4.39
CA LEU A 149 -15.53 4.94 -4.63
C LEU A 149 -14.47 5.39 -5.64
N TYR A 150 -13.26 4.85 -5.56
CA TYR A 150 -12.21 5.12 -6.53
C TYR A 150 -12.58 4.59 -7.92
N TRP A 151 -13.12 3.37 -8.00
CA TRP A 151 -13.61 2.81 -9.26
C TRP A 151 -14.70 3.68 -9.88
N LEU A 152 -15.67 4.13 -9.09
CA LEU A 152 -16.74 5.03 -9.57
C LEU A 152 -16.16 6.36 -10.06
N LEU A 153 -15.21 6.94 -9.33
CA LEU A 153 -14.52 8.16 -9.73
C LEU A 153 -13.77 7.98 -11.05
N ASP A 154 -13.09 6.84 -11.24
CA ASP A 154 -12.39 6.51 -12.48
C ASP A 154 -13.35 6.38 -13.67
N GLN A 155 -14.52 5.74 -13.48
CA GLN A 155 -15.55 5.68 -14.53
C GLN A 155 -16.08 7.07 -14.88
N LEU A 156 -16.36 7.91 -13.89
CA LEU A 156 -16.77 9.30 -14.10
C LEU A 156 -15.69 10.11 -14.83
N HIS A 157 -14.41 9.88 -14.50
CA HIS A 157 -13.31 10.52 -15.19
C HIS A 157 -13.21 10.10 -16.67
N LYS A 158 -13.40 8.82 -16.99
CA LYS A 158 -13.44 8.34 -18.36
C LYS A 158 -14.56 8.98 -19.19
N LEU A 159 -15.70 9.30 -18.54
CA LEU A 159 -16.84 9.95 -19.19
C LEU A 159 -16.64 11.45 -19.36
N LEU A 160 -16.20 12.13 -18.29
CA LEU A 160 -16.13 13.60 -18.22
C LEU A 160 -14.77 14.17 -18.68
N ASN A 161 -13.76 13.31 -18.74
CA ASN A 161 -12.38 13.63 -19.13
C ASN A 161 -11.76 14.80 -18.33
N ASN A 162 -12.26 15.03 -17.11
CA ASN A 162 -11.83 16.09 -16.21
C ASN A 162 -12.00 15.67 -14.75
N TRP A 163 -10.91 15.61 -14.00
CA TRP A 163 -10.92 15.18 -12.60
C TRP A 163 -11.78 16.06 -11.69
N GLY A 164 -11.76 17.38 -11.90
CA GLY A 164 -12.57 18.33 -11.11
C GLY A 164 -14.07 18.05 -11.24
N TRP A 165 -14.57 17.95 -12.44
CA TRP A 165 -15.98 17.62 -12.69
C TRP A 165 -16.34 16.20 -12.28
N SER A 166 -15.41 15.26 -12.36
CA SER A 166 -15.63 13.89 -11.86
C SER A 166 -15.81 13.84 -10.35
N ILE A 167 -15.06 14.64 -9.60
CA ILE A 167 -15.22 14.77 -8.15
C ILE A 167 -16.57 15.39 -7.81
N VAL A 168 -16.96 16.46 -8.51
CA VAL A 168 -18.28 17.10 -8.31
C VAL A 168 -19.42 16.11 -8.57
N ALA A 169 -19.33 15.38 -9.69
CA ALA A 169 -20.34 14.37 -10.05
C ALA A 169 -20.40 13.23 -9.02
N LEU A 170 -19.25 12.75 -8.54
CA LEU A 170 -19.20 11.73 -7.49
C LEU A 170 -19.89 12.22 -6.21
N VAL A 171 -19.59 13.44 -5.76
CA VAL A 171 -20.22 14.01 -4.56
C VAL A 171 -21.74 14.17 -4.74
N LEU A 172 -22.20 14.59 -5.91
CA LEU A 172 -23.62 14.67 -6.22
C LEU A 172 -24.30 13.30 -6.15
N LEU A 173 -23.71 12.28 -6.79
CA LEU A 173 -24.23 10.90 -6.75
C LEU A 173 -24.33 10.38 -5.32
N LEU A 174 -23.29 10.59 -4.50
CA LEU A 174 -23.29 10.18 -3.10
C LEU A 174 -24.35 10.93 -2.30
N LYS A 175 -24.53 12.24 -2.51
CA LYS A 175 -25.61 13.02 -1.84
C LYS A 175 -26.99 12.51 -2.22
N ILE A 176 -27.22 12.16 -3.49
CA ILE A 176 -28.48 11.59 -3.95
C ILE A 176 -28.70 10.22 -3.33
N ALA A 177 -27.70 9.35 -3.34
CA ALA A 177 -27.79 8.01 -2.77
C ALA A 177 -28.09 8.04 -1.26
N PHE A 178 -27.46 8.96 -0.53
CA PHE A 178 -27.65 9.09 0.92
C PHE A 178 -28.75 10.11 1.31
N TYR A 179 -29.48 10.67 0.35
CA TYR A 179 -30.49 11.68 0.62
C TYR A 179 -31.53 11.22 1.64
N TRP A 180 -32.06 10.01 1.47
CA TRP A 180 -33.06 9.46 2.37
C TRP A 180 -32.53 9.26 3.81
N LEU A 181 -31.29 8.85 3.97
CA LEU A 181 -30.62 8.69 5.26
C LEU A 181 -30.44 10.03 5.95
N ASN A 182 -29.97 11.05 5.20
CA ASN A 182 -29.80 12.40 5.68
C ASN A 182 -31.12 13.06 6.05
N ALA A 183 -32.18 12.87 5.23
CA ALA A 183 -33.51 13.40 5.51
C ALA A 183 -34.06 12.83 6.84
N LYS A 184 -33.90 11.53 7.10
CA LYS A 184 -34.28 10.95 8.39
C LYS A 184 -33.48 11.49 9.57
N ALA A 185 -32.17 11.67 9.41
CA ALA A 185 -31.30 12.23 10.45
C ALA A 185 -31.72 13.67 10.81
N TYR A 186 -31.99 14.52 9.80
CA TYR A 186 -32.47 15.89 10.01
C TYR A 186 -33.86 15.94 10.65
N ALA A 187 -34.78 15.05 10.25
CA ALA A 187 -36.11 14.95 10.86
C ALA A 187 -36.02 14.53 12.33
N SER A 188 -35.11 13.62 12.68
CA SER A 188 -34.84 13.20 14.06
C SER A 188 -34.28 14.35 14.91
N MET A 189 -33.30 15.11 14.36
CA MET A 189 -32.73 16.28 15.04
C MET A 189 -33.75 17.38 15.24
N ALA A 190 -34.64 17.60 14.27
CA ALA A 190 -35.71 18.60 14.40
C ALA A 190 -36.70 18.22 15.54
N LYS A 191 -37.06 16.95 15.66
CA LYS A 191 -37.89 16.46 16.77
C LYS A 191 -37.19 16.63 18.12
N MET A 192 -35.90 16.37 18.21
CA MET A 192 -35.14 16.55 19.45
C MET A 192 -35.06 18.04 19.87
N LYS A 193 -34.87 18.94 18.91
CA LYS A 193 -34.93 20.41 19.17
C LYS A 193 -36.29 20.87 19.68
N ALA A 194 -37.38 20.28 19.21
CA ALA A 194 -38.74 20.62 19.67
C ALA A 194 -39.04 20.10 21.09
N ILE A 195 -38.38 19.07 21.55
CA ILE A 195 -38.55 18.48 22.88
C ILE A 195 -37.68 19.18 23.94
N ASN A 196 -36.52 19.73 23.56
CA ASN A 196 -35.56 20.35 24.47
C ASN A 196 -36.17 21.47 25.37
N PRO A 197 -37.00 22.43 24.87
CA PRO A 197 -37.60 23.44 25.72
C PRO A 197 -38.55 22.84 26.76
N LYS A 198 -39.31 21.78 26.39
CA LYS A 198 -40.22 21.11 27.34
C LYS A 198 -39.49 20.40 28.50
N ILE A 199 -38.28 19.91 28.24
CA ILE A 199 -37.45 19.31 29.30
C ILE A 199 -36.88 20.37 30.22
N MET A 200 -36.55 21.58 29.70
CA MET A 200 -36.08 22.70 30.54
C MET A 200 -37.18 23.28 31.43
N GLU A 201 -38.44 23.26 30.99
CA GLU A 201 -39.57 23.73 31.80
C GLU A 201 -39.92 22.75 32.94
N MET A 202 -39.56 21.48 32.85
CA MET A 202 -39.80 20.46 33.89
C MET A 202 -38.68 20.34 34.90
N ARG A 203 -37.62 21.10 34.79
CA ARG A 203 -36.45 21.09 35.69
C ARG A 203 -36.41 22.36 36.56
#